data_4addd9865d0ee98d8b335a9dce85ee8e
#
_entry.id   4addd9865d0ee98d8b335a9dce85ee8e
#
_cell.length_a   1.000
_cell.length_b   1.000
_cell.length_c   1.000
_cell.angle_alpha   90.00
_cell.angle_beta   90.00
_cell.angle_gamma   90.00
#
_symmetry.space_group_name_H-M   'P 1'
#
loop_
_entity.id
_entity.type
_entity.pdbx_description
1 polymer ?
#
loop_
_entity_poly.entity_id
_entity_poly.type
_entity_poly.pdbx_seq_one_letter_code
_entity_poly.pdbx_strand_id
1 'polypeptide(L)'
;MSEIMPSHNPPLILVADDDRATRLGLRQAMEQEGYQVVEANDGESCLALFERDRPDVVLLDAIMPGKDGFTCCTQIQEMSGTTRTPVLMITGLEDQESVDQAFAAGAVDFVTKPIHWAVLRQRVRRLIQQVRLYQQLEDANHELKRLATFDGLTQVANRRRFDEYLQQEWQRMLRDQQHLSLILCDIDCFKLYNDTYGHQAGDDCLRQVAHVMRQAARRAIDLPARYGGEEFAVILPNTDQEGAVLVAQEIQLGVKRLGIAHASSKVDAIVTVSLGVTSTIPSPLTTPEQLITAADKMLYQAKAEGRDRFCACLS
;
A
#
# COMPACT_ATOMS: atom_id res chain seq x y z
N MET A 1 22.41 12.11 -16.70
CA MET A 1 21.42 12.39 -15.65
C MET A 1 20.16 12.83 -16.38
N SER A 2 19.27 11.89 -16.64
CA SER A 2 17.96 12.18 -17.26
C SER A 2 16.97 12.29 -16.10
N GLU A 3 16.51 13.50 -15.82
CA GLU A 3 15.41 13.76 -14.91
C GLU A 3 14.18 13.09 -15.51
N ILE A 4 13.73 12.00 -14.88
CA ILE A 4 12.41 11.44 -15.11
C ILE A 4 11.42 12.45 -14.52
N MET A 5 10.93 13.35 -15.36
CA MET A 5 9.79 14.20 -15.02
C MET A 5 8.59 13.28 -14.80
N PRO A 6 7.94 13.30 -13.62
CA PRO A 6 6.69 12.58 -13.46
C PRO A 6 5.66 13.19 -14.40
N SER A 7 5.05 12.37 -15.24
CA SER A 7 3.94 12.74 -16.13
C SER A 7 2.71 13.03 -15.28
N HIS A 8 2.67 14.21 -14.66
CA HIS A 8 1.43 14.67 -14.03
C HIS A 8 0.53 15.22 -15.15
N ASN A 9 -0.60 14.56 -15.36
CA ASN A 9 -1.70 15.17 -16.10
C ASN A 9 -1.97 16.56 -15.51
N PRO A 10 -2.27 17.56 -16.36
CA PRO A 10 -2.64 18.89 -15.88
C PRO A 10 -3.82 18.76 -14.90
N PRO A 11 -3.81 19.53 -13.78
CA PRO A 11 -4.90 19.48 -12.81
C PRO A 11 -6.25 19.74 -13.44
N LEU A 12 -7.27 19.02 -12.97
CA LEU A 12 -8.63 19.14 -13.45
C LEU A 12 -9.45 20.03 -12.50
N ILE A 13 -10.05 21.06 -13.06
CA ILE A 13 -10.92 22.00 -12.34
C ILE A 13 -12.35 21.83 -12.83
N LEU A 14 -13.29 21.63 -11.90
CA LEU A 14 -14.72 21.69 -12.19
C LEU A 14 -15.21 23.12 -11.94
N VAL A 15 -15.84 23.72 -12.93
CA VAL A 15 -16.46 25.06 -12.84
C VAL A 15 -17.96 24.89 -12.91
N ALA A 16 -18.67 25.30 -11.86
CA ALA A 16 -20.11 25.26 -11.78
C ALA A 16 -20.69 26.68 -11.54
N ASP A 17 -21.39 27.21 -12.49
CA ASP A 17 -22.04 28.55 -12.47
C ASP A 17 -23.18 28.53 -13.49
N ASP A 18 -24.34 29.06 -13.19
CA ASP A 18 -25.49 29.09 -14.11
C ASP A 18 -25.34 30.16 -15.18
N ASP A 19 -24.62 31.27 -14.87
CA ASP A 19 -24.33 32.30 -15.86
C ASP A 19 -23.28 31.87 -16.87
N ARG A 20 -23.67 31.76 -18.12
CA ARG A 20 -22.78 31.32 -19.20
C ARG A 20 -21.54 32.21 -19.37
N ALA A 21 -21.71 33.55 -19.18
CA ALA A 21 -20.60 34.48 -19.39
C ALA A 21 -19.56 34.33 -18.29
N THR A 22 -19.94 34.21 -17.04
CA THR A 22 -19.09 33.94 -15.89
C THR A 22 -18.38 32.60 -16.05
N ARG A 23 -19.14 31.54 -16.40
CA ARG A 23 -18.59 30.19 -16.59
C ARG A 23 -17.52 30.18 -17.70
N LEU A 24 -17.77 30.83 -18.85
CA LEU A 24 -16.80 30.95 -19.93
C LEU A 24 -15.54 31.72 -19.49
N GLY A 25 -15.71 32.82 -18.74
CA GLY A 25 -14.58 33.58 -18.21
C GLY A 25 -13.73 32.77 -17.23
N LEU A 26 -14.36 32.01 -16.32
CA LEU A 26 -13.69 31.12 -15.38
C LEU A 26 -12.90 30.06 -16.14
N ARG A 27 -13.52 29.38 -17.10
CA ARG A 27 -12.86 28.38 -17.94
C ARG A 27 -11.64 28.96 -18.63
N GLN A 28 -11.77 30.07 -19.36
CA GLN A 28 -10.65 30.71 -20.06
C GLN A 28 -9.50 31.08 -19.10
N ALA A 29 -9.82 31.62 -17.93
CA ALA A 29 -8.82 32.01 -16.93
C ALA A 29 -8.05 30.79 -16.38
N MET A 30 -8.70 29.63 -16.23
CA MET A 30 -8.08 28.40 -15.74
C MET A 30 -7.29 27.68 -16.84
N GLU A 31 -7.81 27.64 -18.07
CA GLU A 31 -7.10 27.07 -19.22
C GLU A 31 -5.81 27.86 -19.54
N GLN A 32 -5.81 29.20 -19.40
CA GLN A 32 -4.62 30.03 -19.54
C GLN A 32 -3.52 29.73 -18.51
N GLU A 33 -3.90 29.24 -17.32
CA GLU A 33 -2.95 28.77 -16.29
C GLU A 33 -2.48 27.31 -16.54
N GLY A 34 -2.96 26.65 -17.62
CA GLY A 34 -2.58 25.29 -17.99
C GLY A 34 -3.38 24.19 -17.29
N TYR A 35 -4.54 24.51 -16.73
CA TYR A 35 -5.44 23.53 -16.12
C TYR A 35 -6.42 22.95 -17.12
N GLN A 36 -6.86 21.71 -16.91
CA GLN A 36 -8.04 21.16 -17.60
C GLN A 36 -9.31 21.64 -16.90
N VAL A 37 -10.36 21.91 -17.68
CA VAL A 37 -11.61 22.40 -17.13
C VAL A 37 -12.79 21.59 -17.64
N VAL A 38 -13.65 21.20 -16.71
CA VAL A 38 -15.01 20.68 -16.99
C VAL A 38 -16.04 21.68 -16.47
N GLU A 39 -17.15 21.83 -17.18
CA GLU A 39 -18.16 22.86 -16.90
C GLU A 39 -19.49 22.20 -16.51
N ALA A 40 -20.12 22.73 -15.47
CA ALA A 40 -21.49 22.45 -15.07
C ALA A 40 -22.30 23.75 -15.10
N ASN A 41 -23.55 23.67 -15.49
CA ASN A 41 -24.47 24.84 -15.57
C ASN A 41 -25.53 24.86 -14.47
N ASP A 42 -25.53 23.85 -13.60
CA ASP A 42 -26.40 23.71 -12.44
C ASP A 42 -25.81 22.77 -11.39
N GLY A 43 -26.44 22.68 -10.22
CA GLY A 43 -25.95 21.85 -9.11
C GLY A 43 -26.02 20.34 -9.38
N GLU A 44 -26.98 19.86 -10.17
CA GLU A 44 -27.12 18.43 -10.47
C GLU A 44 -25.99 17.96 -11.40
N SER A 45 -25.74 18.71 -12.48
CA SER A 45 -24.64 18.44 -13.39
C SER A 45 -23.29 18.59 -12.69
N CYS A 46 -23.14 19.53 -11.75
CA CYS A 46 -21.96 19.68 -10.94
C CYS A 46 -21.64 18.41 -10.16
N LEU A 47 -22.59 17.85 -9.43
CA LEU A 47 -22.41 16.63 -8.64
C LEU A 47 -22.14 15.41 -9.51
N ALA A 48 -22.85 15.27 -10.64
CA ALA A 48 -22.65 14.18 -11.59
C ALA A 48 -21.22 14.20 -12.20
N LEU A 49 -20.76 15.40 -12.59
CA LEU A 49 -19.39 15.58 -13.11
C LEU A 49 -18.33 15.37 -12.03
N PHE A 50 -18.59 15.80 -10.80
CA PHE A 50 -17.71 15.57 -9.66
C PHE A 50 -17.52 14.08 -9.40
N GLU A 51 -18.58 13.30 -9.38
CA GLU A 51 -18.52 11.85 -9.16
C GLU A 51 -17.78 11.12 -10.29
N ARG A 52 -18.03 11.51 -11.53
CA ARG A 52 -17.45 10.90 -12.73
C ARG A 52 -15.96 11.22 -12.90
N ASP A 53 -15.61 12.50 -12.80
CA ASP A 53 -14.30 13.02 -13.25
C ASP A 53 -13.30 13.26 -12.10
N ARG A 54 -13.78 13.31 -10.84
CA ARG A 54 -12.95 13.49 -9.63
C ARG A 54 -11.97 14.67 -9.77
N PRO A 55 -12.46 15.92 -9.89
CA PRO A 55 -11.60 17.09 -10.08
C PRO A 55 -10.73 17.39 -8.87
N ASP A 56 -9.57 18.03 -9.13
CA ASP A 56 -8.63 18.46 -8.09
C ASP A 56 -9.13 19.68 -7.31
N VAL A 57 -9.91 20.56 -7.95
CA VAL A 57 -10.51 21.77 -7.34
C VAL A 57 -11.88 22.01 -7.97
N VAL A 58 -12.82 22.50 -7.18
CA VAL A 58 -14.12 22.93 -7.65
C VAL A 58 -14.28 24.45 -7.46
N LEU A 59 -14.63 25.16 -8.54
CA LEU A 59 -15.11 26.55 -8.52
C LEU A 59 -16.61 26.53 -8.59
N LEU A 60 -17.30 26.97 -7.55
CA LEU A 60 -18.72 26.74 -7.36
C LEU A 60 -19.45 28.05 -7.08
N ASP A 61 -20.40 28.40 -7.95
CA ASP A 61 -21.27 29.52 -7.65
C ASP A 61 -22.19 29.20 -6.46
N ALA A 62 -22.33 30.17 -5.57
CA ALA A 62 -23.20 30.04 -4.39
C ALA A 62 -24.66 29.96 -4.76
N ILE A 63 -25.07 30.68 -5.81
CA ILE A 63 -26.50 30.81 -6.21
C ILE A 63 -26.67 30.19 -7.59
N MET A 64 -27.31 29.03 -7.63
CA MET A 64 -27.68 28.35 -8.87
C MET A 64 -29.12 27.88 -8.80
N PRO A 65 -29.84 27.79 -9.95
CA PRO A 65 -31.20 27.28 -9.97
C PRO A 65 -31.30 25.82 -9.57
N GLY A 66 -32.34 25.46 -8.85
CA GLY A 66 -32.58 24.11 -8.36
C GLY A 66 -31.82 23.81 -7.11
N LYS A 67 -30.59 23.28 -7.24
CA LYS A 67 -29.69 22.96 -6.13
C LYS A 67 -28.62 24.05 -6.00
N ASP A 68 -28.62 24.76 -4.88
CA ASP A 68 -27.68 25.85 -4.63
C ASP A 68 -26.22 25.35 -4.38
N GLY A 69 -25.27 26.29 -4.43
CA GLY A 69 -23.86 25.96 -4.25
C GLY A 69 -23.52 25.50 -2.84
N PHE A 70 -24.21 25.95 -1.81
CA PHE A 70 -23.96 25.51 -0.44
C PHE A 70 -24.32 24.03 -0.26
N THR A 71 -25.49 23.64 -0.77
CA THR A 71 -25.93 22.23 -0.79
C THR A 71 -24.99 21.37 -1.61
N CYS A 72 -24.57 21.84 -2.79
CA CYS A 72 -23.58 21.12 -3.62
C CYS A 72 -22.24 20.96 -2.90
N CYS A 73 -21.75 22.00 -2.24
CA CYS A 73 -20.50 21.97 -1.48
C CYS A 73 -20.55 20.89 -0.39
N THR A 74 -21.61 20.86 0.41
CA THR A 74 -21.80 19.84 1.46
C THR A 74 -21.78 18.43 0.87
N GLN A 75 -22.52 18.18 -0.21
CA GLN A 75 -22.53 16.87 -0.86
C GLN A 75 -21.18 16.48 -1.46
N ILE A 76 -20.45 17.42 -2.06
CA ILE A 76 -19.09 17.21 -2.55
C ILE A 76 -18.17 16.78 -1.41
N GLN A 77 -18.25 17.42 -0.23
CA GLN A 77 -17.43 17.04 0.92
C GLN A 77 -17.77 15.63 1.45
N GLU A 78 -19.05 15.26 1.46
CA GLU A 78 -19.48 13.91 1.83
C GLU A 78 -18.98 12.85 0.84
N MET A 79 -19.04 13.14 -0.46
CA MET A 79 -18.57 12.24 -1.54
C MET A 79 -17.04 12.14 -1.64
N SER A 80 -16.31 13.13 -1.14
CA SER A 80 -14.83 13.19 -1.21
C SER A 80 -14.13 12.21 -0.28
N GLY A 81 -14.81 11.68 0.74
CA GLY A 81 -14.22 10.74 1.71
C GLY A 81 -13.09 11.36 2.53
N THR A 82 -11.99 10.63 2.68
CA THR A 82 -10.83 11.05 3.48
C THR A 82 -10.02 12.18 2.85
N THR A 83 -9.98 12.24 1.52
CA THR A 83 -9.23 13.26 0.77
C THR A 83 -10.21 14.33 0.26
N ARG A 84 -10.40 15.38 1.06
CA ARG A 84 -11.35 16.44 0.73
C ARG A 84 -10.91 17.22 -0.50
N THR A 85 -11.76 17.24 -1.55
CA THR A 85 -11.56 18.13 -2.69
C THR A 85 -11.83 19.57 -2.29
N PRO A 86 -10.90 20.50 -2.47
CA PRO A 86 -11.11 21.89 -2.11
C PRO A 86 -12.16 22.54 -3.03
N VAL A 87 -13.15 23.16 -2.40
CA VAL A 87 -14.20 23.95 -3.07
C VAL A 87 -13.92 25.44 -2.81
N LEU A 88 -13.74 26.19 -3.89
CA LEU A 88 -13.69 27.65 -3.88
C LEU A 88 -15.04 28.19 -4.28
N MET A 89 -15.74 28.79 -3.32
CA MET A 89 -17.07 29.34 -3.57
C MET A 89 -16.94 30.70 -4.31
N ILE A 90 -17.79 30.93 -5.31
CA ILE A 90 -17.93 32.22 -6.00
C ILE A 90 -19.28 32.80 -5.61
N THR A 91 -19.30 33.97 -5.02
CA THR A 91 -20.54 34.52 -4.47
C THR A 91 -20.69 36.01 -4.78
N GLY A 92 -21.93 36.44 -5.03
CA GLY A 92 -22.27 37.85 -5.06
C GLY A 92 -22.72 38.43 -3.71
N LEU A 93 -22.72 37.56 -2.67
CA LEU A 93 -23.12 37.92 -1.32
C LEU A 93 -21.89 38.38 -0.53
N GLU A 94 -21.98 39.61 0.00
CA GLU A 94 -20.87 40.25 0.77
C GLU A 94 -21.17 40.29 2.28
N ASP A 95 -22.35 39.78 2.69
CA ASP A 95 -22.73 39.74 4.10
C ASP A 95 -22.03 38.59 4.87
N GLN A 96 -21.83 38.85 6.15
CA GLN A 96 -21.14 37.90 7.05
C GLN A 96 -21.82 36.53 7.11
N GLU A 97 -23.16 36.51 7.05
CA GLU A 97 -23.97 35.29 7.18
C GLU A 97 -23.68 34.31 6.01
N SER A 98 -23.62 34.84 4.79
CA SER A 98 -23.34 34.06 3.58
C SER A 98 -21.90 33.52 3.56
N VAL A 99 -20.93 34.27 4.07
CA VAL A 99 -19.55 33.82 4.22
C VAL A 99 -19.46 32.69 5.26
N ASP A 100 -20.11 32.84 6.40
CA ASP A 100 -20.14 31.82 7.45
C ASP A 100 -20.83 30.54 6.94
N GLN A 101 -21.89 30.68 6.14
CA GLN A 101 -22.57 29.56 5.51
C GLN A 101 -21.68 28.81 4.51
N ALA A 102 -20.86 29.51 3.72
CA ALA A 102 -19.92 28.91 2.78
C ALA A 102 -18.91 28.01 3.50
N PHE A 103 -18.30 28.52 4.58
CA PHE A 103 -17.36 27.73 5.40
C PHE A 103 -18.05 26.59 6.14
N ALA A 104 -19.28 26.81 6.66
CA ALA A 104 -20.06 25.75 7.29
C ALA A 104 -20.42 24.61 6.32
N ALA A 105 -20.64 24.92 5.04
CA ALA A 105 -20.86 23.96 3.97
C ALA A 105 -19.57 23.18 3.57
N GLY A 106 -18.39 23.60 4.06
CA GLY A 106 -17.11 22.97 3.81
C GLY A 106 -16.28 23.59 2.69
N ALA A 107 -16.62 24.79 2.21
CA ALA A 107 -15.77 25.55 1.30
C ALA A 107 -14.46 25.92 2.00
N VAL A 108 -13.34 25.82 1.27
CA VAL A 108 -12.01 26.18 1.82
C VAL A 108 -11.69 27.67 1.69
N ASP A 109 -12.35 28.34 0.75
CA ASP A 109 -12.18 29.77 0.49
C ASP A 109 -13.35 30.27 -0.38
N PHE A 110 -13.44 31.60 -0.57
CA PHE A 110 -14.44 32.20 -1.43
C PHE A 110 -13.88 33.40 -2.22
N VAL A 111 -14.56 33.76 -3.33
CA VAL A 111 -14.30 34.93 -4.15
C VAL A 111 -15.59 35.66 -4.41
N THR A 112 -15.63 37.00 -4.21
CA THR A 112 -16.80 37.82 -4.46
C THR A 112 -16.94 38.24 -5.92
N LYS A 113 -18.15 38.33 -6.41
CA LYS A 113 -18.50 38.98 -7.70
C LYS A 113 -18.62 40.51 -7.48
N PRO A 114 -18.03 41.36 -8.36
CA PRO A 114 -17.33 41.03 -9.60
C PRO A 114 -15.99 40.38 -9.39
N ILE A 115 -15.67 39.35 -10.20
CA ILE A 115 -14.50 38.49 -10.02
C ILE A 115 -13.21 39.26 -10.30
N HIS A 116 -12.35 39.33 -9.30
CA HIS A 116 -10.98 39.82 -9.47
C HIS A 116 -10.07 38.67 -9.97
N TRP A 117 -9.89 38.59 -11.29
CA TRP A 117 -9.20 37.48 -11.98
C TRP A 117 -7.81 37.17 -11.41
N ALA A 118 -7.02 38.22 -11.05
CA ALA A 118 -5.71 38.01 -10.46
C ALA A 118 -5.79 37.31 -9.08
N VAL A 119 -6.80 37.67 -8.27
CA VAL A 119 -7.05 37.06 -6.95
C VAL A 119 -7.52 35.62 -7.13
N LEU A 120 -8.48 35.38 -8.02
CA LEU A 120 -8.98 34.03 -8.32
C LEU A 120 -7.84 33.10 -8.73
N ARG A 121 -7.01 33.50 -9.73
CA ARG A 121 -5.88 32.69 -10.18
C ARG A 121 -4.92 32.36 -9.06
N GLN A 122 -4.60 33.32 -8.20
CA GLN A 122 -3.70 33.10 -7.07
C GLN A 122 -4.27 32.12 -6.03
N ARG A 123 -5.57 32.24 -5.73
CA ARG A 123 -6.25 31.31 -4.81
C ARG A 123 -6.29 29.89 -5.37
N VAL A 124 -6.70 29.72 -6.64
CA VAL A 124 -6.71 28.42 -7.31
C VAL A 124 -5.31 27.79 -7.36
N ARG A 125 -4.30 28.58 -7.73
CA ARG A 125 -2.90 28.11 -7.73
C ARG A 125 -2.47 27.59 -6.35
N ARG A 126 -2.86 28.29 -5.29
CA ARG A 126 -2.57 27.89 -3.91
C ARG A 126 -3.30 26.57 -3.55
N LEU A 127 -4.57 26.43 -3.93
CA LEU A 127 -5.32 25.19 -3.68
C LEU A 127 -4.73 24.00 -4.44
N ILE A 128 -4.40 24.16 -5.72
CA ILE A 128 -3.73 23.11 -6.52
C ILE A 128 -2.39 22.72 -5.90
N GLN A 129 -1.60 23.70 -5.45
CA GLN A 129 -0.34 23.40 -4.78
C GLN A 129 -0.56 22.62 -3.47
N GLN A 130 -1.57 22.97 -2.71
CA GLN A 130 -1.93 22.25 -1.48
C GLN A 130 -2.33 20.80 -1.77
N VAL A 131 -3.19 20.56 -2.76
CA VAL A 131 -3.58 19.20 -3.20
C VAL A 131 -2.35 18.38 -3.59
N ARG A 132 -1.46 18.94 -4.40
CA ARG A 132 -0.22 18.26 -4.83
C ARG A 132 0.69 17.90 -3.66
N LEU A 133 0.84 18.81 -2.69
CA LEU A 133 1.65 18.53 -1.50
C LEU A 133 1.06 17.42 -0.63
N TYR A 134 -0.27 17.38 -0.48
CA TYR A 134 -0.94 16.27 0.22
C TYR A 134 -0.75 14.94 -0.50
N GLN A 135 -0.90 14.90 -1.83
CA GLN A 135 -0.66 13.69 -2.62
C GLN A 135 0.78 13.21 -2.48
N GLN A 136 1.76 14.11 -2.62
CA GLN A 136 3.18 13.77 -2.42
C GLN A 136 3.47 13.24 -1.02
N LEU A 137 2.85 13.81 0.01
CA LEU A 137 3.00 13.36 1.40
C LEU A 137 2.39 11.96 1.59
N GLU A 138 1.22 11.69 1.03
CA GLU A 138 0.60 10.36 1.07
C GLU A 138 1.45 9.32 0.36
N ASP A 139 1.92 9.62 -0.86
CA ASP A 139 2.80 8.73 -1.64
C ASP A 139 4.11 8.44 -0.89
N ALA A 140 4.74 9.48 -0.32
CA ALA A 140 5.95 9.31 0.48
C ALA A 140 5.69 8.47 1.74
N ASN A 141 4.56 8.65 2.41
CA ASN A 141 4.18 7.86 3.58
C ASN A 141 3.90 6.40 3.21
N HIS A 142 3.22 6.16 2.09
CA HIS A 142 3.01 4.82 1.55
C HIS A 142 4.33 4.13 1.22
N GLU A 143 5.26 4.82 0.56
CA GLU A 143 6.57 4.27 0.22
C GLU A 143 7.43 4.03 1.47
N LEU A 144 7.41 4.94 2.45
CA LEU A 144 8.08 4.72 3.74
C LEU A 144 7.52 3.48 4.46
N LYS A 145 6.20 3.31 4.49
CA LYS A 145 5.57 2.10 5.06
C LYS A 145 6.00 0.86 4.30
N ARG A 146 6.05 0.91 2.97
CA ARG A 146 6.49 -0.20 2.12
C ARG A 146 7.94 -0.59 2.43
N LEU A 147 8.85 0.37 2.44
CA LEU A 147 10.27 0.15 2.78
C LEU A 147 10.47 -0.35 4.21
N ALA A 148 9.63 0.11 5.13
CA ALA A 148 9.69 -0.34 6.53
C ALA A 148 9.17 -1.77 6.75
N THR A 149 8.33 -2.30 5.85
CA THR A 149 7.62 -3.57 6.04
C THR A 149 8.03 -4.68 5.10
N PHE A 150 8.50 -4.36 3.89
CA PHE A 150 8.84 -5.35 2.86
C PHE A 150 10.33 -5.37 2.55
N ASP A 151 10.83 -6.56 2.16
CA ASP A 151 12.17 -6.71 1.60
C ASP A 151 12.21 -6.16 0.17
N GLY A 152 13.17 -5.29 -0.10
CA GLY A 152 13.28 -4.58 -1.38
C GLY A 152 13.48 -5.49 -2.60
N LEU A 153 14.13 -6.65 -2.42
CA LEU A 153 14.41 -7.60 -3.50
C LEU A 153 13.23 -8.54 -3.75
N THR A 154 12.69 -9.13 -2.68
CA THR A 154 11.77 -10.27 -2.76
C THR A 154 10.30 -9.88 -2.57
N GLN A 155 10.02 -8.68 -2.07
CA GLN A 155 8.68 -8.15 -1.84
C GLN A 155 7.81 -9.02 -0.88
N VAL A 156 8.42 -9.89 -0.07
CA VAL A 156 7.83 -10.48 1.13
C VAL A 156 8.15 -9.60 2.33
N ALA A 157 7.58 -9.86 3.50
CA ALA A 157 7.90 -9.11 4.71
C ALA A 157 9.43 -9.12 4.97
N ASN A 158 9.96 -8.00 5.44
CA ASN A 158 11.35 -7.94 5.90
C ASN A 158 11.48 -8.47 7.35
N ARG A 159 12.71 -8.63 7.83
CA ARG A 159 13.02 -9.11 9.19
C ARG A 159 12.30 -8.29 10.27
N ARG A 160 12.29 -6.96 10.14
CA ARG A 160 11.63 -6.10 11.12
C ARG A 160 10.12 -6.39 11.21
N ARG A 161 9.45 -6.50 10.05
CA ARG A 161 8.01 -6.83 10.01
C ARG A 161 7.73 -8.22 10.55
N PHE A 162 8.61 -9.19 10.29
CA PHE A 162 8.54 -10.52 10.89
C PHE A 162 8.57 -10.45 12.42
N ASP A 163 9.55 -9.74 13.00
CA ASP A 163 9.69 -9.62 14.46
C ASP A 163 8.47 -8.95 15.10
N GLU A 164 7.99 -7.83 14.51
CA GLU A 164 6.79 -7.13 14.97
C GLU A 164 5.53 -8.01 14.89
N TYR A 165 5.34 -8.74 13.79
CA TYR A 165 4.17 -9.58 13.58
C TYR A 165 4.18 -10.82 14.47
N LEU A 166 5.33 -11.45 14.67
CA LEU A 166 5.46 -12.58 15.57
C LEU A 166 5.06 -12.19 17.00
N GLN A 167 5.49 -11.04 17.49
CA GLN A 167 5.11 -10.52 18.80
C GLN A 167 3.60 -10.26 18.89
N GLN A 168 2.99 -9.67 17.87
CA GLN A 168 1.55 -9.40 17.84
C GLN A 168 0.75 -10.71 17.86
N GLU A 169 1.10 -11.67 17.00
CA GLU A 169 0.38 -12.95 16.93
C GLU A 169 0.64 -13.82 18.16
N TRP A 170 1.82 -13.75 18.77
CA TRP A 170 2.09 -14.40 20.04
C TRP A 170 1.09 -13.97 21.12
N GLN A 171 0.90 -12.67 21.28
CA GLN A 171 -0.05 -12.13 22.26
C GLN A 171 -1.49 -12.48 21.92
N ARG A 172 -1.84 -12.53 20.64
CA ARG A 172 -3.17 -12.92 20.20
C ARG A 172 -3.42 -14.40 20.47
N MET A 173 -2.51 -15.29 20.05
CA MET A 173 -2.66 -16.74 20.26
C MET A 173 -2.60 -17.13 21.73
N LEU A 174 -1.84 -16.37 22.56
CA LEU A 174 -1.85 -16.53 24.01
C LEU A 174 -3.24 -16.27 24.60
N ARG A 175 -3.93 -15.22 24.19
CA ARG A 175 -5.30 -14.91 24.64
C ARG A 175 -6.32 -15.91 24.14
N ASP A 176 -6.21 -16.26 22.86
CA ASP A 176 -7.19 -17.12 22.18
C ASP A 176 -6.93 -18.61 22.44
N GLN A 177 -5.82 -18.96 23.12
CA GLN A 177 -5.35 -20.34 23.38
C GLN A 177 -5.32 -21.19 22.10
N GLN A 178 -4.77 -20.59 21.03
CA GLN A 178 -4.65 -21.20 19.72
C GLN A 178 -3.18 -21.47 19.36
N HIS A 179 -2.98 -22.38 18.42
CA HIS A 179 -1.66 -22.71 17.90
C HIS A 179 -1.03 -21.54 17.12
N LEU A 180 0.28 -21.37 17.32
CA LEU A 180 1.15 -20.54 16.50
C LEU A 180 2.28 -21.40 15.98
N SER A 181 2.37 -21.51 14.65
CA SER A 181 3.44 -22.25 14.00
C SER A 181 4.41 -21.32 13.29
N LEU A 182 5.66 -21.76 13.24
CA LEU A 182 6.76 -21.08 12.56
C LEU A 182 7.49 -22.07 11.66
N ILE A 183 7.75 -21.64 10.43
CA ILE A 183 8.66 -22.32 9.50
C ILE A 183 9.86 -21.41 9.26
N LEU A 184 11.06 -21.93 9.48
CA LEU A 184 12.30 -21.32 9.00
C LEU A 184 12.78 -22.12 7.78
N CYS A 185 13.27 -21.43 6.77
CA CYS A 185 13.67 -22.02 5.50
C CYS A 185 14.98 -21.40 5.04
N ASP A 186 15.88 -22.22 4.49
CA ASP A 186 17.16 -21.81 3.96
C ASP A 186 17.39 -22.48 2.60
N ILE A 187 17.92 -21.71 1.64
CA ILE A 187 18.23 -22.23 0.30
C ILE A 187 19.52 -23.01 0.35
N ASP A 188 19.46 -24.29 0.06
CA ASP A 188 20.59 -25.18 0.14
C ASP A 188 21.72 -24.79 -0.81
N CYS A 189 22.93 -24.71 -0.27
CA CYS A 189 24.16 -24.40 -1.03
C CYS A 189 24.12 -23.06 -1.79
N PHE A 190 23.35 -22.06 -1.33
CA PHE A 190 23.13 -20.80 -2.05
C PHE A 190 24.43 -20.02 -2.32
N LYS A 191 25.39 -20.07 -1.40
CA LYS A 191 26.72 -19.46 -1.65
C LYS A 191 27.39 -20.07 -2.88
N LEU A 192 27.37 -21.39 -3.02
CA LEU A 192 27.94 -22.07 -4.22
C LEU A 192 27.17 -21.72 -5.49
N TYR A 193 25.86 -21.48 -5.37
CA TYR A 193 25.04 -21.00 -6.47
C TYR A 193 25.52 -19.61 -6.95
N ASN A 194 25.67 -18.67 -6.02
CA ASN A 194 26.18 -17.32 -6.33
C ASN A 194 27.60 -17.36 -6.92
N ASP A 195 28.47 -18.19 -6.37
CA ASP A 195 29.86 -18.34 -6.86
C ASP A 195 29.90 -18.91 -8.29
N THR A 196 28.88 -19.70 -8.68
CA THR A 196 28.80 -20.34 -10.00
C THR A 196 28.10 -19.47 -11.05
N TYR A 197 26.96 -18.84 -10.68
CA TYR A 197 26.09 -18.16 -11.63
C TYR A 197 26.07 -16.63 -11.48
N GLY A 198 26.73 -16.11 -10.46
CA GLY A 198 26.79 -14.68 -10.13
C GLY A 198 25.60 -14.20 -9.29
N HIS A 199 25.79 -13.05 -8.65
CA HIS A 199 24.80 -12.47 -7.71
C HIS A 199 23.46 -12.12 -8.37
N GLN A 200 23.46 -11.76 -9.66
CA GLN A 200 22.22 -11.42 -10.36
C GLN A 200 21.32 -12.66 -10.51
N ALA A 201 21.90 -13.82 -10.84
CA ALA A 201 21.16 -15.09 -10.87
C ALA A 201 20.68 -15.49 -9.47
N GLY A 202 21.50 -15.23 -8.42
CA GLY A 202 21.09 -15.40 -7.03
C GLY A 202 19.90 -14.53 -6.64
N ASP A 203 19.87 -13.27 -7.05
CA ASP A 203 18.75 -12.37 -6.82
C ASP A 203 17.46 -12.88 -7.49
N ASP A 204 17.57 -13.40 -8.72
CA ASP A 204 16.43 -13.99 -9.44
C ASP A 204 15.96 -15.28 -8.77
N CYS A 205 16.87 -16.11 -8.27
CA CYS A 205 16.55 -17.28 -7.46
C CYS A 205 15.77 -16.89 -6.18
N LEU A 206 16.26 -15.90 -5.43
CA LEU A 206 15.60 -15.39 -4.23
C LEU A 206 14.18 -14.88 -4.51
N ARG A 207 13.97 -14.15 -5.63
CA ARG A 207 12.62 -13.68 -6.03
C ARG A 207 11.68 -14.84 -6.31
N GLN A 208 12.14 -15.87 -7.02
CA GLN A 208 11.34 -17.05 -7.34
C GLN A 208 10.99 -17.86 -6.09
N VAL A 209 11.95 -18.09 -5.18
CA VAL A 209 11.71 -18.76 -3.89
C VAL A 209 10.70 -17.97 -3.06
N ALA A 210 10.86 -16.66 -2.94
CA ALA A 210 9.91 -15.79 -2.24
C ALA A 210 8.49 -15.88 -2.83
N HIS A 211 8.37 -15.99 -4.15
CA HIS A 211 7.08 -16.19 -4.81
C HIS A 211 6.42 -17.51 -4.39
N VAL A 212 7.19 -18.61 -4.31
CA VAL A 212 6.71 -19.91 -3.81
C VAL A 212 6.25 -19.78 -2.35
N MET A 213 7.02 -19.09 -1.49
CA MET A 213 6.62 -18.84 -0.10
C MET A 213 5.26 -18.15 0.00
N ARG A 214 5.03 -17.12 -0.82
CA ARG A 214 3.75 -16.40 -0.87
C ARG A 214 2.59 -17.26 -1.38
N GLN A 215 2.85 -18.18 -2.32
CA GLN A 215 1.81 -19.07 -2.81
C GLN A 215 1.45 -20.16 -1.80
N ALA A 216 2.40 -20.62 -0.98
CA ALA A 216 2.17 -21.61 0.07
C ALA A 216 1.44 -20.99 1.28
N ALA A 217 1.76 -19.74 1.65
CA ALA A 217 1.10 -18.96 2.69
C ALA A 217 -0.20 -18.36 2.15
N ARG A 218 -1.28 -19.16 2.09
CA ARG A 218 -2.51 -18.82 1.35
C ARG A 218 -3.47 -17.90 2.10
N ARG A 219 -3.40 -17.88 3.43
CA ARG A 219 -4.34 -17.09 4.23
C ARG A 219 -3.82 -15.68 4.42
N ALA A 220 -4.72 -14.71 4.49
CA ALA A 220 -4.36 -13.30 4.70
C ALA A 220 -3.60 -13.05 6.02
N ILE A 221 -3.71 -13.98 6.98
CA ILE A 221 -3.01 -13.93 8.27
C ILE A 221 -1.65 -14.64 8.24
N ASP A 222 -1.33 -15.39 7.20
CA ASP A 222 -0.01 -16.04 7.07
C ASP A 222 1.00 -14.99 6.61
N LEU A 223 2.18 -14.95 7.23
CA LEU A 223 3.20 -13.97 6.90
C LEU A 223 4.47 -14.65 6.40
N PRO A 224 4.71 -14.70 5.09
CA PRO A 224 6.01 -15.04 4.54
C PRO A 224 6.95 -13.82 4.66
N ALA A 225 8.19 -14.07 5.09
CA ALA A 225 9.20 -13.05 5.32
C ALA A 225 10.58 -13.50 4.83
N ARG A 226 11.42 -12.55 4.43
CA ARG A 226 12.86 -12.76 4.28
C ARG A 226 13.53 -12.47 5.61
N TYR A 227 14.08 -13.52 6.22
CA TYR A 227 14.66 -13.45 7.55
C TYR A 227 16.08 -12.89 7.54
N GLY A 228 16.85 -13.15 6.47
CA GLY A 228 18.18 -12.60 6.22
C GLY A 228 18.90 -13.37 5.10
N GLY A 229 19.65 -12.70 4.24
CA GLY A 229 20.41 -13.36 3.16
C GLY A 229 19.55 -14.29 2.30
N GLU A 230 19.82 -15.59 2.38
CA GLU A 230 19.08 -16.69 1.75
C GLU A 230 18.03 -17.34 2.65
N GLU A 231 17.82 -16.81 3.86
CA GLU A 231 16.90 -17.35 4.84
C GLU A 231 15.52 -16.70 4.74
N PHE A 232 14.49 -17.52 4.77
CA PHE A 232 13.09 -17.13 4.79
C PHE A 232 12.39 -17.69 6.02
N ALA A 233 11.25 -17.07 6.36
CA ALA A 233 10.40 -17.54 7.44
C ALA A 233 8.92 -17.45 7.02
N VAL A 234 8.06 -18.30 7.61
CA VAL A 234 6.61 -18.19 7.47
C VAL A 234 5.98 -18.30 8.86
N ILE A 235 5.26 -17.26 9.29
CA ILE A 235 4.46 -17.28 10.51
C ILE A 235 3.05 -17.74 10.13
N LEU A 236 2.53 -18.73 10.85
CA LEU A 236 1.23 -19.37 10.59
C LEU A 236 0.36 -19.33 11.87
N PRO A 237 -0.41 -18.25 12.08
CA PRO A 237 -1.36 -18.17 13.19
C PRO A 237 -2.51 -19.15 13.01
N ASN A 238 -3.11 -19.63 14.11
CA ASN A 238 -4.20 -20.60 14.13
C ASN A 238 -3.88 -21.86 13.27
N THR A 239 -2.64 -22.35 13.36
CA THR A 239 -2.17 -23.51 12.58
C THR A 239 -1.38 -24.39 13.54
N ASP A 240 -1.81 -25.64 13.62
CA ASP A 240 -1.10 -26.67 14.36
C ASP A 240 0.10 -27.23 13.58
N GLN A 241 0.78 -28.20 14.14
CA GLN A 241 1.97 -28.81 13.54
C GLN A 241 1.65 -29.50 12.22
N GLU A 242 0.51 -30.20 12.11
CA GLU A 242 0.13 -30.92 10.89
C GLU A 242 -0.11 -29.93 9.74
N GLY A 243 -0.84 -28.85 10.01
CA GLY A 243 -1.06 -27.77 9.05
C GLY A 243 0.24 -27.09 8.63
N ALA A 244 1.16 -26.84 9.57
CA ALA A 244 2.45 -26.24 9.26
C ALA A 244 3.35 -27.16 8.42
N VAL A 245 3.31 -28.47 8.68
CA VAL A 245 4.00 -29.48 7.86
C VAL A 245 3.49 -29.49 6.43
N LEU A 246 2.17 -29.39 6.22
CA LEU A 246 1.62 -29.29 4.87
C LEU A 246 2.11 -28.06 4.11
N VAL A 247 2.19 -26.91 4.78
CA VAL A 247 2.76 -25.69 4.18
C VAL A 247 4.25 -25.88 3.86
N ALA A 248 5.03 -26.50 4.76
CA ALA A 248 6.45 -26.76 4.52
C ALA A 248 6.66 -27.71 3.33
N GLN A 249 5.82 -28.75 3.18
CA GLN A 249 5.84 -29.64 2.02
C GLN A 249 5.50 -28.90 0.72
N GLU A 250 4.49 -28.01 0.73
CA GLU A 250 4.17 -27.18 -0.43
C GLU A 250 5.33 -26.27 -0.85
N ILE A 251 6.02 -25.66 0.13
CA ILE A 251 7.20 -24.85 -0.12
C ILE A 251 8.30 -25.70 -0.77
N GLN A 252 8.68 -26.81 -0.16
CA GLN A 252 9.73 -27.71 -0.67
C GLN A 252 9.45 -28.16 -2.10
N LEU A 253 8.25 -28.69 -2.34
CA LEU A 253 7.83 -29.14 -3.68
C LEU A 253 7.72 -27.97 -4.67
N GLY A 254 7.24 -26.82 -4.22
CA GLY A 254 7.14 -25.60 -5.03
C GLY A 254 8.49 -25.13 -5.53
N VAL A 255 9.49 -25.08 -4.65
CA VAL A 255 10.87 -24.72 -5.02
C VAL A 255 11.46 -25.73 -6.01
N LYS A 256 11.30 -27.03 -5.78
CA LYS A 256 11.75 -28.06 -6.76
C LYS A 256 11.09 -27.91 -8.13
N ARG A 257 9.79 -27.57 -8.18
CA ARG A 257 9.09 -27.35 -9.46
C ARG A 257 9.61 -26.17 -10.26
N LEU A 258 10.32 -25.22 -9.62
CA LEU A 258 10.98 -24.14 -10.36
C LEU A 258 12.05 -24.66 -11.31
N GLY A 259 12.65 -25.82 -11.01
CA GLY A 259 13.66 -26.47 -11.86
C GLY A 259 14.92 -25.61 -12.07
N ILE A 260 15.24 -24.71 -11.14
CA ILE A 260 16.41 -23.81 -11.24
C ILE A 260 17.68 -24.67 -11.16
N ALA A 261 18.43 -24.72 -12.25
CA ALA A 261 19.64 -25.56 -12.33
C ALA A 261 20.71 -25.11 -11.31
N HIS A 262 21.32 -26.05 -10.59
CA HIS A 262 22.39 -25.81 -9.62
C HIS A 262 23.52 -26.84 -9.79
N ALA A 263 24.35 -26.66 -10.82
CA ALA A 263 25.38 -27.62 -11.22
C ALA A 263 26.45 -27.90 -10.15
N SER A 264 26.72 -26.95 -9.25
CA SER A 264 27.71 -27.07 -8.17
C SER A 264 27.11 -27.53 -6.83
N SER A 265 25.82 -27.77 -6.76
CA SER A 265 25.17 -28.28 -5.55
C SER A 265 25.63 -29.71 -5.22
N LYS A 266 25.77 -29.97 -3.92
CA LYS A 266 26.08 -31.31 -3.39
C LYS A 266 24.82 -32.08 -2.97
N VAL A 267 23.63 -31.48 -3.20
CA VAL A 267 22.32 -32.02 -2.75
C VAL A 267 21.52 -32.55 -3.92
N ASP A 268 21.25 -31.71 -4.91
CA ASP A 268 20.50 -32.05 -6.12
C ASP A 268 21.02 -31.19 -7.30
N ALA A 269 20.75 -31.58 -8.54
CA ALA A 269 21.07 -30.82 -9.75
C ALA A 269 20.27 -29.48 -9.89
N ILE A 270 19.30 -29.27 -9.02
CA ILE A 270 18.45 -28.08 -8.97
C ILE A 270 18.55 -27.43 -7.57
N VAL A 271 18.06 -26.19 -7.48
CA VAL A 271 17.92 -25.49 -6.21
C VAL A 271 16.92 -26.21 -5.31
N THR A 272 17.31 -26.48 -4.07
CA THR A 272 16.49 -27.07 -3.01
C THR A 272 16.48 -26.20 -1.77
N VAL A 273 15.60 -26.52 -0.83
CA VAL A 273 15.49 -25.84 0.47
C VAL A 273 15.43 -26.82 1.62
N SER A 274 16.03 -26.45 2.73
CA SER A 274 15.86 -27.11 4.02
C SER A 274 14.92 -26.28 4.89
N LEU A 275 14.04 -26.95 5.65
CA LEU A 275 13.04 -26.26 6.47
C LEU A 275 13.02 -26.83 7.89
N GLY A 276 12.87 -25.92 8.87
CA GLY A 276 12.59 -26.26 10.26
C GLY A 276 11.20 -25.81 10.62
N VAL A 277 10.38 -26.72 11.14
CA VAL A 277 8.96 -26.49 11.46
C VAL A 277 8.74 -26.68 12.95
N THR A 278 8.06 -25.74 13.58
CA THR A 278 7.66 -25.85 14.99
C THR A 278 6.26 -25.29 15.19
N SER A 279 5.56 -25.84 16.19
CA SER A 279 4.24 -25.37 16.58
C SER A 279 4.13 -25.33 18.10
N THR A 280 3.51 -24.30 18.63
CA THR A 280 3.21 -24.20 20.07
C THR A 280 1.85 -23.55 20.30
N ILE A 281 1.26 -23.77 21.47
CA ILE A 281 0.22 -22.91 22.00
C ILE A 281 0.91 -21.97 22.99
N PRO A 282 0.98 -20.63 22.70
CA PRO A 282 1.66 -19.70 23.58
C PRO A 282 1.10 -19.74 25.01
N SER A 283 1.99 -19.68 25.99
CA SER A 283 1.66 -19.66 27.41
C SER A 283 2.44 -18.53 28.13
N PRO A 284 2.06 -18.15 29.35
CA PRO A 284 2.82 -17.16 30.13
C PRO A 284 4.26 -17.58 30.47
N LEU A 285 4.57 -18.88 30.31
CA LEU A 285 5.90 -19.45 30.62
C LEU A 285 6.78 -19.58 29.37
N THR A 286 6.26 -19.31 28.17
CA THR A 286 6.96 -19.45 26.91
C THR A 286 7.14 -18.10 26.21
N THR A 287 8.13 -17.99 25.33
CA THR A 287 8.43 -16.75 24.61
C THR A 287 8.54 -16.97 23.09
N PRO A 288 8.33 -15.92 22.28
CA PRO A 288 8.55 -16.00 20.82
C PRO A 288 9.97 -16.46 20.43
N GLU A 289 10.98 -16.09 21.24
CA GLU A 289 12.38 -16.47 20.98
C GLU A 289 12.60 -17.97 21.14
N GLN A 290 11.86 -18.62 22.04
CA GLN A 290 11.89 -20.08 22.19
C GLN A 290 11.31 -20.77 20.96
N LEU A 291 10.24 -20.23 20.37
CA LEU A 291 9.66 -20.74 19.12
C LEU A 291 10.67 -20.62 17.96
N ILE A 292 11.34 -19.47 17.84
CA ILE A 292 12.39 -19.27 16.83
C ILE A 292 13.54 -20.28 17.05
N THR A 293 13.99 -20.43 18.28
CA THR A 293 15.08 -21.37 18.63
C THR A 293 14.71 -22.82 18.32
N ALA A 294 13.46 -23.21 18.54
CA ALA A 294 12.98 -24.55 18.21
C ALA A 294 12.94 -24.78 16.69
N ALA A 295 12.45 -23.80 15.92
CA ALA A 295 12.46 -23.85 14.45
C ALA A 295 13.90 -23.92 13.89
N ASP A 296 14.83 -23.14 14.44
CA ASP A 296 16.25 -23.16 14.03
C ASP A 296 16.91 -24.52 14.28
N LYS A 297 16.65 -25.16 15.43
CA LYS A 297 17.11 -26.52 15.71
C LYS A 297 16.61 -27.53 14.67
N MET A 298 15.36 -27.41 14.26
CA MET A 298 14.78 -28.29 13.21
C MET A 298 15.37 -28.00 11.84
N LEU A 299 15.63 -26.74 11.51
CA LEU A 299 16.32 -26.37 10.28
C LEU A 299 17.77 -26.91 10.26
N TYR A 300 18.48 -26.79 11.36
CA TYR A 300 19.80 -27.38 11.51
C TYR A 300 19.80 -28.89 11.33
N GLN A 301 18.81 -29.57 11.94
CA GLN A 301 18.64 -31.02 11.78
C GLN A 301 18.35 -31.39 10.31
N ALA A 302 17.47 -30.67 9.62
CA ALA A 302 17.20 -30.88 8.19
C ALA A 302 18.47 -30.77 7.33
N LYS A 303 19.32 -29.76 7.62
CA LYS A 303 20.61 -29.57 6.96
C LYS A 303 21.61 -30.71 7.28
N ALA A 304 21.67 -31.18 8.54
CA ALA A 304 22.55 -32.25 8.97
C ALA A 304 22.15 -33.62 8.39
N GLU A 305 20.87 -33.90 8.22
CA GLU A 305 20.34 -35.16 7.68
C GLU A 305 20.44 -35.26 6.15
N GLY A 306 21.04 -34.29 5.48
CA GLY A 306 21.32 -34.34 4.04
C GLY A 306 20.60 -33.28 3.21
N ARG A 307 19.98 -32.29 3.84
CA ARG A 307 19.25 -31.16 3.18
C ARG A 307 18.03 -31.61 2.39
N ASP A 308 17.43 -30.68 1.61
CA ASP A 308 16.28 -30.94 0.75
C ASP A 308 15.11 -31.63 1.49
N ARG A 309 14.85 -31.17 2.70
CA ARG A 309 13.79 -31.73 3.58
C ARG A 309 13.32 -30.74 4.60
N PHE A 310 12.25 -31.10 5.27
CA PHE A 310 11.85 -30.44 6.52
C PHE A 310 12.05 -31.38 7.71
N CYS A 311 12.31 -30.79 8.88
CA CYS A 311 12.20 -31.44 10.18
C CYS A 311 11.19 -30.68 11.04
N ALA A 312 10.44 -31.39 11.87
CA ALA A 312 9.38 -30.78 12.67
C ALA A 312 9.42 -31.24 14.13
N CYS A 313 9.13 -30.31 15.07
CA CYS A 313 8.91 -30.66 16.48
C CYS A 313 7.78 -29.81 17.07
N LEU A 314 7.13 -30.34 18.10
CA LEU A 314 6.31 -29.55 19.04
C LEU A 314 7.22 -28.84 20.02
N SER A 315 7.03 -27.53 20.24
CA SER A 315 7.76 -26.74 21.21
C SER A 315 6.91 -26.40 22.42
#